data_409952198ee186eea7cd09b05ec36c23
#
_entry.id   409952198ee186eea7cd09b05ec36c23
#
_cell.length_a   1.000
_cell.length_b   1.000
_cell.length_c   1.000
_cell.angle_alpha   90.00
_cell.angle_beta   90.00
_cell.angle_gamma   90.00
#
_symmetry.space_group_name_H-M   'P 1'
#
loop_
_entity.id
_entity.type
_entity.pdbx_description
1 polymer ?
#
loop_
_entity_poly.entity_id
_entity_poly.type
_entity_poly.pdbx_seq_one_letter_code
_entity_poly.pdbx_strand_id
1 'polypeptide(L)'
;MGSLWIDEEVRIGLMDSSKEAVGYDTQKPERLLQRVVQSATSPDALIADFFAGSGTTAAVAEKLSRRWITTDLGKPACMIMRKRLIDLEAKPFLYQAIGDYQVEAAKATLGRDFRICDLSHIVLSLY
;
A
#
# COMPACT_ATOMS: atom_id res chain seq x y z
N MET A 1 -16.89 25.11 16.72
CA MET A 1 -16.22 25.54 15.47
C MET A 1 -15.96 24.29 14.64
N GLY A 2 -16.68 24.12 13.53
CA GLY A 2 -16.44 23.00 12.63
C GLY A 2 -15.13 23.18 11.90
N SER A 3 -14.25 22.18 11.95
CA SER A 3 -13.02 22.16 11.15
C SER A 3 -13.36 21.84 9.71
N LEU A 4 -13.73 22.85 8.95
CA LEU A 4 -13.89 22.73 7.51
C LEU A 4 -12.50 22.84 6.88
N TRP A 5 -12.04 21.77 6.25
CA TRP A 5 -10.76 21.75 5.52
C TRP A 5 -11.01 22.28 4.11
N ILE A 6 -10.85 23.60 3.92
CA ILE A 6 -11.17 24.30 2.66
C ILE A 6 -9.92 24.57 1.81
N ASP A 7 -8.74 24.19 2.27
CA ASP A 7 -7.52 24.46 1.53
C ASP A 7 -7.52 23.66 0.21
N GLU A 8 -7.37 24.35 -0.92
CA GLU A 8 -7.26 23.70 -2.25
C GLU A 8 -6.17 22.61 -2.30
N GLU A 9 -5.21 22.69 -1.40
CA GLU A 9 -4.10 21.75 -1.26
C GLU A 9 -4.50 20.41 -0.61
N VAL A 10 -5.72 20.30 -0.05
CA VAL A 10 -6.23 19.10 0.63
C VAL A 10 -7.39 18.50 -0.16
N ARG A 11 -7.24 18.38 -1.46
CA ARG A 11 -8.22 17.67 -2.30
C ARG A 11 -8.25 16.19 -1.96
N ILE A 12 -9.45 15.59 -2.03
CA ILE A 12 -9.65 14.17 -1.69
C ILE A 12 -9.04 13.22 -2.74
N GLY A 13 -8.78 13.71 -3.96
CA GLY A 13 -8.21 12.95 -5.06
C GLY A 13 -6.94 13.59 -5.63
N LEU A 14 -6.03 12.76 -6.11
CA LEU A 14 -4.88 13.21 -6.88
C LEU A 14 -5.25 13.35 -8.35
N MET A 15 -4.65 14.34 -9.03
CA MET A 15 -4.59 14.35 -10.48
C MET A 15 -3.47 13.42 -10.95
N ASP A 16 -3.69 12.70 -12.04
CA ASP A 16 -2.67 11.80 -12.65
C ASP A 16 -1.34 12.51 -12.98
N SER A 17 -1.39 13.83 -13.16
CA SER A 17 -0.21 14.67 -13.42
C SER A 17 0.55 15.09 -12.16
N SER A 18 0.10 14.71 -10.96
CA SER A 18 0.79 15.11 -9.74
C SER A 18 2.11 14.36 -9.59
N LYS A 19 3.15 15.04 -9.05
CA LYS A 19 4.49 14.46 -8.85
C LYS A 19 4.50 13.28 -7.86
N GLU A 20 3.47 13.14 -7.04
CA GLU A 20 3.32 12.07 -6.05
C GLU A 20 2.46 10.89 -6.55
N ALA A 21 1.91 10.99 -7.78
CA ALA A 21 1.11 9.94 -8.37
C ALA A 21 1.95 8.71 -8.68
N VAL A 22 1.52 7.55 -8.19
CA VAL A 22 2.19 6.25 -8.41
C VAL A 22 1.40 5.34 -9.35
N GLY A 23 0.41 5.90 -10.09
CA GLY A 23 -0.42 5.14 -11.01
C GLY A 23 -1.43 4.22 -10.30
N TYR A 24 -1.93 4.62 -9.14
CA TYR A 24 -2.96 3.90 -8.40
C TYR A 24 -4.23 4.74 -8.29
N ASP A 25 -5.32 4.32 -8.93
CA ASP A 25 -6.54 5.11 -9.17
C ASP A 25 -7.16 5.72 -7.91
N THR A 26 -7.06 5.05 -6.78
CA THR A 26 -7.63 5.50 -5.50
C THR A 26 -6.61 6.11 -4.55
N GLN A 27 -5.43 6.48 -5.04
CA GLN A 27 -4.39 7.12 -4.22
C GLN A 27 -4.91 8.41 -3.58
N LYS A 28 -4.65 8.59 -2.30
CA LYS A 28 -4.95 9.82 -1.57
C LYS A 28 -3.74 10.76 -1.57
N PRO A 29 -3.97 12.08 -1.58
CA PRO A 29 -2.89 13.06 -1.48
C PRO A 29 -2.10 12.90 -0.17
N GLU A 30 -0.78 12.97 -0.25
CA GLU A 30 0.07 12.88 0.94
C GLU A 30 -0.22 14.00 1.95
N ARG A 31 -0.49 15.22 1.49
CA ARG A 31 -0.84 16.35 2.36
C ARG A 31 -2.06 16.09 3.22
N LEU A 32 -3.08 15.44 2.66
CA LEU A 32 -4.27 15.05 3.43
C LEU A 32 -3.88 14.09 4.57
N LEU A 33 -3.16 13.02 4.24
CA LEU A 33 -2.72 12.04 5.23
C LEU A 33 -1.74 12.64 6.24
N GLN A 34 -0.84 13.52 5.81
CA GLN A 34 0.06 14.24 6.69
C GLN A 34 -0.70 15.03 7.75
N ARG A 35 -1.73 15.78 7.35
CA ARG A 35 -2.58 16.55 8.27
C ARG A 35 -3.31 15.65 9.26
N VAL A 36 -3.88 14.53 8.78
CA VAL A 36 -4.54 13.54 9.63
C VAL A 36 -3.57 12.96 10.66
N VAL A 37 -2.42 12.47 10.20
CA VAL A 37 -1.42 11.83 11.07
C VAL A 37 -0.87 12.82 12.10
N GLN A 38 -0.55 14.04 11.70
CA GLN A 38 -0.01 15.05 12.63
C GLN A 38 -1.04 15.49 13.68
N SER A 39 -2.32 15.59 13.30
CA SER A 39 -3.36 16.02 14.26
C SER A 39 -3.82 14.91 15.19
N ALA A 40 -3.72 13.65 14.76
CA ALA A 40 -4.27 12.52 15.50
C ALA A 40 -3.22 11.72 16.30
N THR A 41 -1.91 11.97 16.10
CA THR A 41 -0.86 11.14 16.68
C THR A 41 0.31 11.95 17.22
N SER A 42 0.89 11.49 18.34
CA SER A 42 2.14 12.01 18.88
C SER A 42 3.34 11.61 17.99
N PRO A 43 4.50 12.31 18.14
CA PRO A 43 5.77 11.79 17.64
C PRO A 43 6.00 10.35 18.14
N ASP A 44 6.67 9.51 17.35
CA ASP A 44 6.96 8.10 17.65
C ASP A 44 5.74 7.14 17.71
N ALA A 45 4.54 7.63 17.43
CA ALA A 45 3.35 6.79 17.36
C ALA A 45 3.52 5.66 16.32
N LEU A 46 2.81 4.56 16.55
CA LEU A 46 2.65 3.49 15.56
C LEU A 46 1.37 3.74 14.76
N ILE A 47 1.52 3.87 13.46
CA ILE A 47 0.42 4.03 12.50
C ILE A 47 0.11 2.67 11.90
N ALA A 48 -1.15 2.27 11.89
CA ALA A 48 -1.61 1.04 11.26
C ALA A 48 -2.62 1.34 10.15
N ASP A 49 -2.38 0.77 8.97
CA ASP A 49 -3.29 0.85 7.83
C ASP A 49 -3.42 -0.54 7.19
N PHE A 50 -4.59 -1.16 7.36
CA PHE A 50 -4.84 -2.52 6.92
C PHE A 50 -5.42 -2.62 5.49
N PHE A 51 -5.66 -1.47 4.84
CA PHE A 51 -6.17 -1.35 3.47
C PHE A 51 -5.36 -0.32 2.69
N ALA A 52 -4.05 -0.49 2.72
CA ALA A 52 -3.08 0.55 2.39
C ALA A 52 -3.07 1.01 0.93
N GLY A 53 -3.58 0.20 -0.01
CA GLY A 53 -3.59 0.54 -1.43
C GLY A 53 -2.20 0.93 -1.94
N SER A 54 -2.06 2.17 -2.39
CA SER A 54 -0.77 2.73 -2.86
C SER A 54 0.25 3.00 -1.75
N GLY A 55 -0.08 2.78 -0.48
CA GLY A 55 0.81 2.99 0.66
C GLY A 55 1.04 4.45 1.04
N THR A 56 0.09 5.35 0.76
CA THR A 56 0.23 6.77 1.11
C THR A 56 0.38 6.97 2.61
N THR A 57 -0.38 6.23 3.42
CA THR A 57 -0.28 6.29 4.89
C THR A 57 1.12 5.92 5.38
N ALA A 58 1.69 4.81 4.88
CA ALA A 58 3.04 4.37 5.25
C ALA A 58 4.10 5.38 4.81
N ALA A 59 4.00 5.91 3.58
CA ALA A 59 4.93 6.92 3.08
C ALA A 59 4.91 8.20 3.92
N VAL A 60 3.72 8.66 4.31
CA VAL A 60 3.57 9.83 5.19
C VAL A 60 4.09 9.55 6.59
N ALA A 61 3.79 8.39 7.16
CA ALA A 61 4.30 8.00 8.48
C ALA A 61 5.83 7.98 8.50
N GLU A 62 6.47 7.40 7.46
CA GLU A 62 7.93 7.41 7.31
C GLU A 62 8.51 8.82 7.24
N LYS A 63 7.95 9.70 6.38
CA LYS A 63 8.37 11.11 6.26
C LYS A 63 8.24 11.88 7.57
N LEU A 64 7.29 11.53 8.40
CA LEU A 64 7.05 12.13 9.70
C LEU A 64 7.82 11.42 10.83
N SER A 65 8.70 10.47 10.51
CA SER A 65 9.49 9.67 11.48
C SER A 65 8.61 8.87 12.46
N ARG A 66 7.44 8.46 12.04
CA ARG A 66 6.56 7.57 12.82
C ARG A 66 6.78 6.13 12.40
N ARG A 67 6.53 5.20 13.32
CA ARG A 67 6.51 3.76 13.00
C ARG A 67 5.22 3.44 12.26
N TRP A 68 5.26 2.43 11.39
CA TRP A 68 4.08 2.03 10.63
C TRP A 68 4.00 0.51 10.45
N ILE A 69 2.77 0.04 10.38
CA ILE A 69 2.41 -1.31 9.93
C ILE A 69 1.34 -1.12 8.87
N THR A 70 1.51 -1.79 7.75
CA THR A 70 0.58 -1.67 6.64
C THR A 70 0.35 -3.01 5.97
N THR A 71 -0.88 -3.28 5.56
CA THR A 71 -1.24 -4.49 4.83
C THR A 71 -2.18 -4.16 3.68
N ASP A 72 -2.19 -5.02 2.68
CA ASP A 72 -3.20 -5.01 1.62
C ASP A 72 -3.40 -6.42 1.09
N LEU A 73 -4.60 -6.73 0.61
CA LEU A 73 -4.90 -8.02 -0.01
C LEU A 73 -4.42 -8.08 -1.47
N GLY A 74 -4.41 -6.93 -2.15
CA GLY A 74 -4.07 -6.80 -3.55
C GLY A 74 -2.57 -6.89 -3.82
N LYS A 75 -2.10 -7.89 -4.55
CA LYS A 75 -0.69 -7.99 -4.97
C LYS A 75 -0.20 -6.72 -5.69
N PRO A 76 -0.95 -6.14 -6.65
CA PRO A 76 -0.54 -4.88 -7.29
C PRO A 76 -0.35 -3.74 -6.30
N ALA A 77 -1.26 -3.58 -5.34
CA ALA A 77 -1.14 -2.58 -4.28
C ALA A 77 0.15 -2.77 -3.47
N CYS A 78 0.41 -4.00 -3.02
CA CYS A 78 1.63 -4.34 -2.28
C CYS A 78 2.91 -4.05 -3.08
N MET A 79 2.92 -4.33 -4.38
CA MET A 79 4.07 -4.05 -5.24
C MET A 79 4.31 -2.54 -5.41
N ILE A 80 3.25 -1.77 -5.64
CA ILE A 80 3.31 -0.30 -5.75
C ILE A 80 3.80 0.31 -4.45
N MET A 81 3.20 -0.09 -3.33
CA MET A 81 3.58 0.38 -2.00
C MET A 81 5.05 0.06 -1.68
N ARG A 82 5.49 -1.18 -1.93
CA ARG A 82 6.89 -1.59 -1.73
C ARG A 82 7.83 -0.73 -2.57
N LYS A 83 7.53 -0.54 -3.86
CA LYS A 83 8.33 0.32 -4.74
C LYS A 83 8.39 1.74 -4.21
N ARG A 84 7.25 2.31 -3.83
CA ARG A 84 7.16 3.67 -3.26
C ARG A 84 8.04 3.84 -2.02
N LEU A 85 8.04 2.88 -1.11
CA LEU A 85 8.87 2.94 0.11
C LEU A 85 10.36 2.82 -0.20
N ILE A 86 10.73 2.01 -1.20
CA ILE A 86 12.12 1.92 -1.69
C ILE A 86 12.55 3.24 -2.34
N ASP A 87 11.73 3.81 -3.22
CA ASP A 87 12.02 5.08 -3.91
C ASP A 87 12.09 6.25 -2.91
N LEU A 88 11.39 6.15 -1.79
CA LEU A 88 11.43 7.11 -0.67
C LEU A 88 12.68 6.95 0.23
N GLU A 89 13.50 5.93 -0.01
CA GLU A 89 14.63 5.57 0.85
C GLU A 89 14.19 5.32 2.31
N ALA A 90 13.02 4.69 2.49
CA ALA A 90 12.51 4.35 3.81
C ALA A 90 13.51 3.52 4.62
N LYS A 91 13.49 3.65 5.95
CA LYS A 91 14.27 2.79 6.84
C LYS A 91 14.03 1.33 6.52
N PRO A 92 14.99 0.43 6.80
CA PRO A 92 14.80 -1.01 6.58
C PRO A 92 13.49 -1.50 7.19
N PHE A 93 12.68 -2.20 6.40
CA PHE A 93 11.37 -2.73 6.81
C PHE A 93 11.22 -4.18 6.41
N LEU A 94 10.40 -4.92 7.15
CA LEU A 94 10.04 -6.29 6.83
C LEU A 94 8.87 -6.31 5.84
N TYR A 95 9.04 -6.99 4.72
CA TYR A 95 7.96 -7.34 3.80
C TYR A 95 7.62 -8.81 3.94
N GLN A 96 6.37 -9.12 4.25
CA GLN A 96 5.91 -10.50 4.46
C GLN A 96 4.64 -10.75 3.65
N ALA A 97 4.65 -11.79 2.83
CA ALA A 97 3.44 -12.33 2.21
C ALA A 97 2.84 -13.38 3.17
N ILE A 98 1.56 -13.20 3.52
CA ILE A 98 0.83 -14.13 4.38
C ILE A 98 -0.14 -14.90 3.50
N GLY A 99 0.23 -16.13 3.15
CA GLY A 99 -0.54 -17.02 2.31
C GLY A 99 -0.65 -16.51 0.85
N ASP A 100 -0.31 -17.35 -0.10
CA ASP A 100 -0.75 -17.14 -1.47
C ASP A 100 -1.99 -18.02 -1.66
N TYR A 101 -3.17 -17.48 -1.33
CA TYR A 101 -4.42 -18.22 -1.40
C TYR A 101 -4.65 -18.85 -2.78
N GLN A 102 -4.23 -18.19 -3.85
CA GLN A 102 -4.35 -18.71 -5.21
C GLN A 102 -3.40 -19.90 -5.43
N VAL A 103 -2.15 -19.79 -4.94
CA VAL A 103 -1.18 -20.89 -5.00
C VAL A 103 -1.60 -22.05 -4.11
N GLU A 104 -2.10 -21.78 -2.91
CA GLU A 104 -2.58 -22.81 -2.00
C GLU A 104 -3.86 -23.48 -2.54
N ALA A 105 -4.79 -22.72 -3.10
CA ALA A 105 -5.98 -23.26 -3.76
C ALA A 105 -5.61 -24.10 -4.99
N ALA A 106 -4.66 -23.63 -5.80
CA ALA A 106 -4.15 -24.39 -6.94
C ALA A 106 -3.46 -25.71 -6.52
N LYS A 107 -2.63 -25.67 -5.48
CA LYS A 107 -2.00 -26.87 -4.90
C LYS A 107 -3.03 -27.85 -4.34
N ALA A 108 -4.08 -27.37 -3.69
CA ALA A 108 -5.16 -28.20 -3.17
C ALA A 108 -5.97 -28.88 -4.27
N THR A 109 -6.16 -28.20 -5.43
CA THR A 109 -6.95 -28.70 -6.55
C THR A 109 -6.15 -29.67 -7.44
N LEU A 110 -4.84 -29.47 -7.60
CA LEU A 110 -3.98 -30.17 -8.57
C LEU A 110 -3.10 -31.27 -7.96
N GLY A 111 -3.12 -31.44 -6.62
CA GLY A 111 -2.32 -32.45 -5.95
C GLY A 111 -0.83 -32.09 -5.82
N ARG A 112 -0.05 -33.01 -5.20
CA ARG A 112 1.35 -32.75 -4.82
C ARG A 112 2.38 -32.79 -5.96
N ASP A 113 2.03 -33.23 -7.15
CA ASP A 113 2.95 -33.42 -8.29
C ASP A 113 3.02 -32.23 -9.25
N PHE A 114 2.90 -31.05 -8.71
CA PHE A 114 2.80 -29.80 -9.45
C PHE A 114 4.18 -29.28 -9.89
N ARG A 115 4.39 -29.09 -11.18
CA ARG A 115 5.62 -28.48 -11.71
C ARG A 115 5.43 -26.96 -11.84
N ILE A 116 6.51 -26.20 -11.63
CA ILE A 116 6.50 -24.71 -11.71
C ILE A 116 5.98 -24.22 -13.07
N CYS A 117 6.20 -24.96 -14.16
CA CYS A 117 5.68 -24.62 -15.49
C CYS A 117 4.14 -24.70 -15.59
N ASP A 118 3.49 -25.48 -14.77
CA ASP A 118 2.03 -25.61 -14.77
C ASP A 118 1.36 -24.42 -14.07
N LEU A 119 2.06 -23.78 -13.11
CA LEU A 119 1.65 -22.52 -12.44
C LEU A 119 1.56 -21.36 -13.43
N SER A 120 2.47 -21.27 -14.39
CA SER A 120 2.46 -20.19 -15.38
C SER A 120 1.25 -20.27 -16.31
N HIS A 121 0.82 -21.48 -16.66
CA HIS A 121 -0.38 -21.69 -17.48
C HIS A 121 -1.67 -21.31 -16.74
N ILE A 122 -1.76 -21.60 -15.44
CA ILE A 122 -2.92 -21.23 -14.62
C ILE A 122 -2.99 -19.72 -14.42
N VAL A 123 -1.86 -19.07 -14.13
CA VAL A 123 -1.81 -17.61 -13.98
C VAL A 123 -2.20 -16.91 -15.27
N LEU A 124 -1.77 -17.41 -16.44
CA LEU A 124 -2.14 -16.87 -17.75
C LEU A 124 -3.61 -17.13 -18.12
N SER A 125 -4.26 -18.13 -17.54
CA SER A 125 -5.68 -18.42 -17.78
C SER A 125 -6.63 -17.59 -16.91
N LEU A 126 -6.11 -16.86 -15.93
CA LEU A 126 -6.87 -16.00 -15.00
C LEU A 126 -6.84 -14.52 -15.40
N TYR A 127 -6.13 -14.19 -16.49
CA TYR A 127 -6.08 -12.87 -17.12
C TYR A 127 -6.63 -12.97 -18.55
#